data_18d4a798d3eda2b00f90857b98352a96
#
_entry.id   18d4a798d3eda2b00f90857b98352a96
#
_cell.length_a   1.000
_cell.length_b   1.000
_cell.length_c   1.000
_cell.angle_alpha   90.00
_cell.angle_beta   90.00
_cell.angle_gamma   90.00
#
_symmetry.space_group_name_H-M   'P 1'
#
loop_
_entity.id
_entity.type
_entity.pdbx_description
1 polymer ?
#
loop_
_entity_poly.entity_id
_entity_poly.type
_entity_poly.pdbx_seq_one_letter_code
_entity_poly.pdbx_strand_id
1 'polypeptide(L)'
;RLERYQQCPFKFYAQYGLKLEPRPVRSFGAPEIGTFLHANLERLGNYLLENNKQWRDLDEEEQENLCHTVADEILQENQLGEETSDAYQKAIEQRVQRTLHVTVDRLVEWSKRSDFDMKYLEQDFGRQGGWDPIRVPLGEDRYLRLIGQIDRIDEYTRDDQTYGMVIDYKSGGAHVTAQD
;
A
#
# COMPACT_ATOMS: atom_id res chain seq x y z
N ARG A 1 0.63 10.48 -10.54
CA ARG A 1 0.72 11.87 -11.07
C ARG A 1 0.69 11.90 -12.60
N LEU A 2 1.51 11.09 -13.29
CA LEU A 2 1.55 11.02 -14.76
C LEU A 2 0.20 10.61 -15.35
N GLU A 3 -0.47 9.62 -14.79
CA GLU A 3 -1.81 9.19 -15.20
C GLU A 3 -2.83 10.34 -15.16
N ARG A 4 -2.80 11.19 -14.11
CA ARG A 4 -3.71 12.34 -14.01
C ARG A 4 -3.41 13.43 -15.04
N TYR A 5 -2.13 13.65 -15.35
CA TYR A 5 -1.74 14.55 -16.42
C TYR A 5 -2.25 14.05 -17.78
N GLN A 6 -2.12 12.77 -18.03
CA GLN A 6 -2.58 12.12 -19.27
C GLN A 6 -4.10 12.17 -19.40
N GLN A 7 -4.84 11.99 -18.30
CA GLN A 7 -6.30 12.10 -18.29
C GLN A 7 -6.79 13.52 -18.54
N CYS A 8 -6.20 14.53 -17.88
CA CYS A 8 -6.57 15.93 -18.00
C CYS A 8 -5.46 16.87 -17.49
N PRO A 9 -4.69 17.51 -18.39
CA PRO A 9 -3.64 18.46 -18.01
C PRO A 9 -4.14 19.63 -17.15
N PHE A 10 -5.36 20.11 -17.39
CA PHE A 10 -5.96 21.18 -16.59
C PHE A 10 -6.24 20.73 -15.15
N LYS A 11 -6.78 19.54 -14.95
CA LYS A 11 -7.03 18.97 -13.63
C LYS A 11 -5.70 18.76 -12.87
N PHE A 12 -4.69 18.30 -13.57
CA PHE A 12 -3.34 18.18 -13.03
C PHE A 12 -2.79 19.55 -12.60
N TYR A 13 -2.88 20.59 -13.44
CA TYR A 13 -2.43 21.94 -13.12
C TYR A 13 -3.19 22.54 -11.93
N ALA A 14 -4.51 22.38 -11.89
CA ALA A 14 -5.34 22.84 -10.77
C ALA A 14 -4.90 22.23 -9.45
N GLN A 15 -4.65 20.92 -9.44
CA GLN A 15 -4.31 20.18 -8.22
C GLN A 15 -2.83 20.35 -7.79
N TYR A 16 -1.89 20.29 -8.75
CA TYR A 16 -0.45 20.27 -8.43
C TYR A 16 0.25 21.63 -8.68
N GLY A 17 -0.26 22.44 -9.57
CA GLY A 17 0.24 23.79 -9.84
C GLY A 17 -0.39 24.82 -8.92
N LEU A 18 -1.72 24.89 -8.93
CA LEU A 18 -2.47 25.85 -8.11
C LEU A 18 -2.73 25.32 -6.68
N LYS A 19 -2.47 24.04 -6.41
CA LYS A 19 -2.70 23.38 -5.10
C LYS A 19 -4.14 23.59 -4.60
N LEU A 20 -5.10 23.57 -5.51
CA LEU A 20 -6.50 23.65 -5.15
C LEU A 20 -6.91 22.32 -4.48
N GLU A 21 -7.35 22.43 -3.25
CA GLU A 21 -7.91 21.30 -2.50
C GLU A 21 -9.44 21.37 -2.51
N PRO A 22 -10.13 20.24 -2.69
CA PRO A 22 -11.57 20.19 -2.48
C PRO A 22 -11.88 20.62 -1.05
N ARG A 23 -13.07 21.23 -0.87
CA ARG A 23 -13.54 21.53 0.47
C ARG A 23 -13.55 20.22 1.29
N PRO A 24 -12.92 20.17 2.48
CA PRO A 24 -12.90 18.97 3.29
C PRO A 24 -14.34 18.58 3.64
N VAL A 25 -14.83 17.53 2.99
CA VAL A 25 -16.05 16.85 3.40
C VAL A 25 -15.56 15.71 4.29
N ARG A 26 -15.88 15.75 5.55
CA ARG A 26 -15.58 14.66 6.50
C ARG A 26 -16.46 13.45 6.15
N SER A 27 -16.01 12.66 5.20
CA SER A 27 -16.60 11.37 4.88
C SER A 27 -15.47 10.34 4.85
N PHE A 28 -15.61 9.28 5.63
CA PHE A 28 -14.71 8.13 5.56
C PHE A 28 -15.08 7.34 4.31
N GLY A 29 -14.50 7.72 3.19
CA GLY A 29 -14.77 7.13 1.87
C GLY A 29 -13.75 6.06 1.47
N ALA A 30 -13.86 5.60 0.22
CA ALA A 30 -12.94 4.59 -0.31
C ALA A 30 -11.45 5.01 -0.28
N PRO A 31 -11.06 6.28 -0.47
CA PRO A 31 -9.66 6.69 -0.38
C PRO A 31 -9.07 6.53 1.02
N GLU A 32 -9.85 6.86 2.06
CA GLU A 32 -9.43 6.77 3.46
C GLU A 32 -9.27 5.31 3.89
N ILE A 33 -10.19 4.44 3.46
CA ILE A 33 -10.09 2.99 3.68
C ILE A 33 -8.83 2.44 2.99
N GLY A 34 -8.50 2.92 1.78
CA GLY A 34 -7.28 2.54 1.08
C GLY A 34 -6.04 2.87 1.88
N THR A 35 -5.90 4.13 2.29
CA THR A 35 -4.77 4.60 3.11
C THR A 35 -4.65 3.80 4.41
N PHE A 36 -5.80 3.51 5.04
CA PHE A 36 -5.84 2.73 6.26
C PHE A 36 -5.37 1.27 6.04
N LEU A 37 -5.79 0.63 4.96
CA LEU A 37 -5.35 -0.72 4.62
C LEU A 37 -3.85 -0.78 4.34
N HIS A 38 -3.30 0.20 3.61
CA HIS A 38 -1.85 0.29 3.37
C HIS A 38 -1.09 0.40 4.69
N ALA A 39 -1.49 1.31 5.59
CA ALA A 39 -0.85 1.46 6.91
C ALA A 39 -0.89 0.17 7.75
N ASN A 40 -2.01 -0.57 7.71
CA ASN A 40 -2.13 -1.85 8.41
C ASN A 40 -1.19 -2.92 7.79
N LEU A 41 -1.17 -3.03 6.46
CA LEU A 41 -0.34 -4.02 5.78
C LEU A 41 1.16 -3.71 5.93
N GLU A 42 1.54 -2.44 5.93
CA GLU A 42 2.89 -1.98 6.24
C GLU A 42 3.29 -2.40 7.67
N ARG A 43 2.45 -2.10 8.67
CA ARG A 43 2.74 -2.41 10.07
C ARG A 43 2.82 -3.93 10.33
N LEU A 44 1.90 -4.70 9.77
CA LEU A 44 1.94 -6.17 9.82
C LEU A 44 3.18 -6.73 9.14
N GLY A 45 3.52 -6.22 7.96
CA GLY A 45 4.70 -6.65 7.24
C GLY A 45 5.99 -6.30 7.98
N ASN A 46 6.11 -5.10 8.57
CA ASN A 46 7.25 -4.73 9.40
C ASN A 46 7.38 -5.64 10.62
N TYR A 47 6.27 -5.95 11.30
CA TYR A 47 6.27 -6.93 12.40
C TYR A 47 6.82 -8.29 11.96
N LEU A 48 6.42 -8.78 10.80
CA LEU A 48 6.92 -10.04 10.27
C LEU A 48 8.42 -9.99 10.00
N LEU A 49 8.90 -8.93 9.32
CA LEU A 49 10.32 -8.76 9.01
C LEU A 49 11.19 -8.65 10.27
N GLU A 50 10.75 -7.89 11.27
CA GLU A 50 11.45 -7.74 12.57
C GLU A 50 11.55 -9.07 13.33
N ASN A 51 10.56 -9.96 13.15
CA ASN A 51 10.54 -11.28 13.78
C ASN A 51 11.12 -12.39 12.88
N ASN A 52 11.72 -12.05 11.73
CA ASN A 52 12.22 -13.00 10.73
C ASN A 52 11.14 -14.00 10.28
N LYS A 53 9.90 -13.55 10.17
CA LYS A 53 8.74 -14.31 9.68
C LYS A 53 8.32 -13.83 8.29
N GLN A 54 7.68 -14.75 7.56
CA GLN A 54 6.97 -14.46 6.32
C GLN A 54 5.46 -14.68 6.54
N TRP A 55 4.62 -14.21 5.62
CA TRP A 55 3.17 -14.43 5.71
C TRP A 55 2.79 -15.91 5.88
N ARG A 56 3.51 -16.82 5.23
CA ARG A 56 3.28 -18.27 5.29
C ARG A 56 3.55 -18.90 6.67
N ASP A 57 4.27 -18.19 7.53
CA ASP A 57 4.66 -18.68 8.87
C ASP A 57 3.60 -18.38 9.92
N LEU A 58 2.57 -17.59 9.56
CA LEU A 58 1.46 -17.26 10.44
C LEU A 58 0.45 -18.41 10.49
N ASP A 59 0.09 -18.84 11.69
CA ASP A 59 -1.08 -19.67 11.92
C ASP A 59 -2.37 -18.82 12.04
N GLU A 60 -3.54 -19.46 12.10
CA GLU A 60 -4.83 -18.77 12.15
C GLU A 60 -4.98 -17.90 13.40
N GLU A 61 -4.50 -18.34 14.55
CA GLU A 61 -4.59 -17.60 15.82
C GLU A 61 -3.67 -16.37 15.80
N GLU A 62 -2.44 -16.52 15.30
CA GLU A 62 -1.51 -15.38 15.11
C GLU A 62 -2.06 -14.35 14.12
N GLN A 63 -2.67 -14.80 13.01
CA GLN A 63 -3.28 -13.90 12.01
C GLN A 63 -4.40 -13.07 12.64
N GLU A 64 -5.32 -13.73 13.36
CA GLU A 64 -6.44 -13.05 14.00
C GLU A 64 -5.97 -12.02 15.02
N ASN A 65 -5.09 -12.43 15.92
CA ASN A 65 -4.55 -11.56 16.96
C ASN A 65 -3.78 -10.35 16.40
N LEU A 66 -2.93 -10.56 15.39
CA LEU A 66 -2.17 -9.50 14.75
C LEU A 66 -3.06 -8.52 13.99
N CYS A 67 -4.05 -9.02 13.22
CA CYS A 67 -5.00 -8.16 12.52
C CYS A 67 -5.80 -7.29 13.48
N HIS A 68 -6.27 -7.84 14.60
CA HIS A 68 -6.98 -7.07 15.62
C HIS A 68 -6.07 -6.01 16.25
N THR A 69 -4.91 -6.41 16.75
CA THR A 69 -3.99 -5.50 17.43
C THR A 69 -3.60 -4.32 16.55
N VAL A 70 -3.16 -4.59 15.31
CA VAL A 70 -2.71 -3.54 14.40
C VAL A 70 -3.87 -2.64 13.95
N ALA A 71 -5.05 -3.21 13.68
CA ALA A 71 -6.21 -2.42 13.31
C ALA A 71 -6.64 -1.47 14.44
N ASP A 72 -6.66 -1.95 15.68
CA ASP A 72 -7.03 -1.14 16.84
C ASP A 72 -6.03 0.00 17.11
N GLU A 73 -4.72 -0.29 17.00
CA GLU A 73 -3.67 0.73 17.14
C GLU A 73 -3.81 1.85 16.11
N ILE A 74 -3.99 1.50 14.83
CA ILE A 74 -4.12 2.48 13.75
C ILE A 74 -5.44 3.26 13.87
N LEU A 75 -6.52 2.63 14.30
CA LEU A 75 -7.79 3.32 14.55
C LEU A 75 -7.65 4.34 15.69
N GLN A 76 -6.94 4.01 16.76
CA GLN A 76 -6.66 4.93 17.87
C GLN A 76 -5.78 6.11 17.44
N GLU A 77 -4.74 5.86 16.63
CA GLU A 77 -3.86 6.91 16.11
C GLU A 77 -4.59 7.89 15.19
N ASN A 78 -5.51 7.41 14.37
CA ASN A 78 -6.22 8.22 13.39
C ASN A 78 -7.48 8.91 13.94
N GLN A 79 -7.74 8.90 15.26
CA GLN A 79 -8.87 9.52 15.96
C GLN A 79 -9.95 10.02 14.98
N LEU A 80 -10.90 9.14 14.63
CA LEU A 80 -12.10 9.55 13.91
C LEU A 80 -12.79 10.58 14.79
N GLY A 81 -12.70 11.85 14.41
CA GLY A 81 -12.98 13.00 15.27
C GLY A 81 -14.32 12.91 16.03
N GLU A 82 -14.38 13.58 17.16
CA GLU A 82 -15.48 13.63 18.16
C GLU A 82 -16.89 13.88 17.60
N GLU A 83 -17.02 14.21 16.31
CA GLU A 83 -18.30 14.53 15.64
C GLU A 83 -18.94 13.35 14.90
N THR A 84 -18.30 12.16 14.88
CA THR A 84 -18.86 10.98 14.19
C THR A 84 -19.76 10.19 15.15
N SER A 85 -20.94 9.76 14.69
CA SER A 85 -21.79 8.91 15.54
C SER A 85 -21.12 7.56 15.81
N ASP A 86 -21.22 7.05 17.04
CA ASP A 86 -20.66 5.75 17.47
C ASP A 86 -21.04 4.60 16.52
N ALA A 87 -22.25 4.63 15.98
CA ALA A 87 -22.73 3.60 15.05
C ALA A 87 -21.98 3.62 13.70
N TYR A 88 -21.67 4.81 13.18
CA TYR A 88 -20.93 4.97 11.95
C TYR A 88 -19.46 4.55 12.12
N GLN A 89 -18.87 4.95 13.24
CA GLN A 89 -17.51 4.58 13.61
C GLN A 89 -17.36 3.06 13.70
N LYS A 90 -18.24 2.39 14.45
CA LYS A 90 -18.27 0.91 14.53
C LYS A 90 -18.44 0.23 13.18
N ALA A 91 -19.26 0.78 12.29
CA ALA A 91 -19.44 0.21 10.95
C ALA A 91 -18.16 0.30 10.10
N ILE A 92 -17.40 1.39 10.23
CA ILE A 92 -16.10 1.55 9.58
C ILE A 92 -15.09 0.56 10.15
N GLU A 93 -14.94 0.50 11.46
CA GLU A 93 -14.06 -0.43 12.16
C GLU A 93 -14.30 -1.88 11.70
N GLN A 94 -15.54 -2.33 11.73
CA GLN A 94 -15.92 -3.67 11.27
C GLN A 94 -15.59 -3.90 9.79
N ARG A 95 -15.81 -2.91 8.94
CA ARG A 95 -15.50 -3.02 7.52
C ARG A 95 -13.99 -3.14 7.28
N VAL A 96 -13.21 -2.31 7.97
CA VAL A 96 -11.75 -2.32 7.88
C VAL A 96 -11.18 -3.63 8.38
N GLN A 97 -11.56 -4.08 9.58
CA GLN A 97 -11.13 -5.35 10.14
C GLN A 97 -11.45 -6.52 9.21
N ARG A 98 -12.67 -6.58 8.68
CA ARG A 98 -13.06 -7.62 7.71
C ARG A 98 -12.21 -7.58 6.45
N THR A 99 -11.96 -6.40 5.89
CA THR A 99 -11.17 -6.26 4.67
C THR A 99 -9.71 -6.64 4.94
N LEU A 100 -9.16 -6.23 6.07
CA LEU A 100 -7.81 -6.59 6.48
C LEU A 100 -7.65 -8.10 6.62
N HIS A 101 -8.57 -8.76 7.34
CA HIS A 101 -8.59 -10.22 7.51
C HIS A 101 -8.58 -10.94 6.17
N VAL A 102 -9.52 -10.62 5.28
CA VAL A 102 -9.58 -11.25 3.94
C VAL A 102 -8.31 -11.02 3.16
N THR A 103 -7.69 -9.83 3.28
CA THR A 103 -6.44 -9.52 2.57
C THR A 103 -5.29 -10.34 3.13
N VAL A 104 -5.15 -10.43 4.46
CA VAL A 104 -4.10 -11.21 5.12
C VAL A 104 -4.24 -12.69 4.80
N ASP A 105 -5.45 -13.25 4.87
CA ASP A 105 -5.71 -14.64 4.46
C ASP A 105 -5.19 -14.91 3.05
N ARG A 106 -5.47 -14.02 2.10
CA ARG A 106 -5.00 -14.15 0.72
C ARG A 106 -3.48 -14.05 0.60
N LEU A 107 -2.85 -13.15 1.36
CA LEU A 107 -1.40 -13.02 1.40
C LEU A 107 -0.74 -14.28 1.96
N VAL A 108 -1.30 -14.87 3.01
CA VAL A 108 -0.83 -16.12 3.60
C VAL A 108 -0.98 -17.29 2.62
N GLU A 109 -2.17 -17.46 2.02
CA GLU A 109 -2.39 -18.50 1.02
C GLU A 109 -1.45 -18.38 -0.18
N TRP A 110 -1.24 -17.15 -0.66
CA TRP A 110 -0.35 -16.88 -1.76
C TRP A 110 1.12 -17.15 -1.39
N SER A 111 1.55 -16.69 -0.22
CA SER A 111 2.92 -16.91 0.29
C SER A 111 3.24 -18.40 0.49
N LYS A 112 2.24 -19.24 0.88
CA LYS A 112 2.39 -20.71 0.97
C LYS A 112 2.64 -21.38 -0.39
N ARG A 113 2.29 -20.73 -1.49
CA ARG A 113 2.46 -21.25 -2.87
C ARG A 113 3.59 -20.59 -3.63
N SER A 114 4.27 -19.62 -3.02
CA SER A 114 5.32 -18.81 -3.61
C SER A 114 6.65 -19.10 -2.94
N ASP A 115 7.72 -19.13 -3.73
CA ASP A 115 9.10 -19.20 -3.23
C ASP A 115 9.66 -17.79 -2.93
N PHE A 116 8.88 -16.74 -3.21
CA PHE A 116 9.28 -15.37 -2.96
C PHE A 116 9.10 -15.00 -1.48
N ASP A 117 10.10 -14.34 -0.92
CA ASP A 117 10.10 -13.81 0.43
C ASP A 117 9.91 -12.30 0.42
N MET A 118 9.06 -11.80 1.29
CA MET A 118 8.90 -10.36 1.51
C MET A 118 10.23 -9.77 2.00
N LYS A 119 10.68 -8.69 1.34
CA LYS A 119 11.99 -8.09 1.61
C LYS A 119 11.94 -6.62 1.96
N TYR A 120 11.16 -5.83 1.20
CA TYR A 120 11.04 -4.39 1.40
C TYR A 120 9.58 -3.99 1.42
N LEU A 121 9.25 -3.02 2.28
CA LEU A 121 7.94 -2.41 2.42
C LEU A 121 8.10 -0.91 2.29
N GLU A 122 7.11 -0.25 1.67
CA GLU A 122 7.04 1.20 1.48
C GLU A 122 8.38 1.79 1.00
N GLN A 123 9.02 1.08 0.05
CA GLN A 123 10.35 1.41 -0.42
C GLN A 123 10.35 2.67 -1.28
N ASP A 124 10.92 3.75 -0.76
CA ASP A 124 11.12 4.99 -1.50
C ASP A 124 12.19 4.85 -2.59
N PHE A 125 11.96 5.49 -3.74
CA PHE A 125 12.98 5.68 -4.77
C PHE A 125 12.98 7.14 -5.28
N GLY A 126 14.17 7.66 -5.52
CA GLY A 126 14.39 9.04 -5.95
C GLY A 126 14.15 10.11 -4.86
N ARG A 127 13.91 9.69 -3.61
CA ARG A 127 13.81 10.55 -2.43
C ARG A 127 15.03 10.37 -1.54
N GLN A 128 15.23 11.34 -0.62
CA GLN A 128 16.34 11.25 0.33
C GLN A 128 16.18 10.03 1.24
N GLY A 129 17.23 9.20 1.32
CA GLY A 129 17.24 7.96 2.11
C GLY A 129 16.68 6.73 1.39
N GLY A 130 16.07 6.88 0.21
CA GLY A 130 15.58 5.78 -0.62
C GLY A 130 16.58 5.36 -1.71
N TRP A 131 16.10 4.52 -2.61
CA TRP A 131 16.88 4.09 -3.79
C TRP A 131 17.03 5.22 -4.80
N ASP A 132 17.95 5.06 -5.75
CA ASP A 132 18.12 5.99 -6.85
C ASP A 132 16.83 6.16 -7.69
N PRO A 133 16.59 7.36 -8.25
CA PRO A 133 15.45 7.57 -9.12
C PRO A 133 15.58 6.78 -10.42
N ILE A 134 14.45 6.28 -10.92
CA ILE A 134 14.40 5.67 -12.25
C ILE A 134 14.56 6.78 -13.29
N ARG A 135 15.54 6.63 -14.19
CA ARG A 135 15.81 7.59 -15.28
C ARG A 135 15.29 7.01 -16.58
N VAL A 136 14.29 7.66 -17.17
CA VAL A 136 13.75 7.31 -18.48
C VAL A 136 14.33 8.24 -19.53
N PRO A 137 15.11 7.77 -20.48
CA PRO A 137 15.73 8.63 -21.52
C PRO A 137 14.64 9.21 -22.43
N LEU A 138 14.76 10.52 -22.72
CA LEU A 138 13.87 11.26 -23.65
C LEU A 138 14.60 11.70 -24.94
N GLY A 139 15.81 11.20 -25.18
CA GLY A 139 16.70 11.58 -26.26
C GLY A 139 17.54 12.85 -25.96
N GLU A 140 18.64 13.07 -26.71
CA GLU A 140 19.51 14.25 -26.65
C GLU A 140 19.89 14.67 -25.21
N ASP A 141 20.50 13.76 -24.43
CA ASP A 141 20.93 13.99 -23.04
C ASP A 141 19.82 14.43 -22.05
N ARG A 142 18.56 14.33 -22.45
CA ARG A 142 17.39 14.58 -21.59
C ARG A 142 16.84 13.27 -21.04
N TYR A 143 16.43 13.32 -19.77
CA TYR A 143 15.78 12.18 -19.12
C TYR A 143 14.65 12.64 -18.19
N LEU A 144 13.64 11.81 -18.08
CA LEU A 144 12.61 11.93 -17.08
C LEU A 144 13.10 11.21 -15.80
N ARG A 145 13.07 11.92 -14.69
CA ARG A 145 13.36 11.37 -13.38
C ARG A 145 12.07 10.94 -12.69
N LEU A 146 11.86 9.64 -12.53
CA LEU A 146 10.74 9.13 -11.76
C LEU A 146 11.14 8.98 -10.30
N ILE A 147 10.27 9.44 -9.42
CA ILE A 147 10.37 9.32 -7.97
C ILE A 147 9.07 8.75 -7.44
N GLY A 148 9.11 7.95 -6.41
CA GLY A 148 7.91 7.34 -5.86
C GLY A 148 8.19 6.45 -4.67
N GLN A 149 7.24 5.60 -4.38
CA GLN A 149 7.28 4.62 -3.32
C GLN A 149 6.66 3.32 -3.86
N ILE A 150 7.21 2.20 -3.48
CA ILE A 150 6.75 0.86 -3.84
C ILE A 150 6.21 0.23 -2.57
N ASP A 151 4.95 -0.19 -2.57
CA ASP A 151 4.28 -0.73 -1.39
C ASP A 151 4.99 -1.96 -0.83
N ARG A 152 5.39 -2.89 -1.71
CA ARG A 152 6.09 -4.11 -1.30
C ARG A 152 6.96 -4.67 -2.41
N ILE A 153 8.12 -5.22 -2.04
CA ILE A 153 8.99 -5.97 -2.93
C ILE A 153 9.31 -7.30 -2.27
N ASP A 154 9.09 -8.37 -3.01
CA ASP A 154 9.48 -9.73 -2.63
C ASP A 154 10.63 -10.19 -3.50
N GLU A 155 11.52 -11.00 -2.94
CA GLU A 155 12.69 -11.54 -3.62
C GLU A 155 12.73 -13.06 -3.56
N TYR A 156 13.24 -13.64 -4.63
CA TYR A 156 13.55 -15.06 -4.72
C TYR A 156 14.93 -15.22 -5.36
N THR A 157 15.81 -16.00 -4.75
CA THR A 157 17.16 -16.26 -5.26
C THR A 157 17.31 -17.72 -5.66
N ARG A 158 17.74 -17.94 -6.90
CA ARG A 158 18.06 -19.27 -7.45
C ARG A 158 19.24 -19.17 -8.38
N ASP A 159 20.18 -20.12 -8.27
CA ASP A 159 21.35 -20.26 -9.13
C ASP A 159 22.16 -18.94 -9.24
N ASP A 160 22.39 -18.25 -8.11
CA ASP A 160 23.04 -16.94 -7.98
C ASP A 160 22.32 -15.79 -8.72
N GLN A 161 21.07 -16.00 -9.13
CA GLN A 161 20.21 -14.95 -9.69
C GLN A 161 19.11 -14.58 -8.70
N THR A 162 18.93 -13.28 -8.49
CA THR A 162 17.84 -12.74 -7.67
C THR A 162 16.74 -12.20 -8.57
N TYR A 163 15.53 -12.66 -8.32
CA TYR A 163 14.29 -12.22 -8.98
C TYR A 163 13.53 -11.34 -8.00
N GLY A 164 13.08 -10.18 -8.47
CA GLY A 164 12.26 -9.26 -7.67
C GLY A 164 10.82 -9.23 -8.17
N MET A 165 9.86 -9.20 -7.26
CA MET A 165 8.45 -9.01 -7.57
C MET A 165 7.94 -7.77 -6.86
N VAL A 166 7.39 -6.83 -7.64
CA VAL A 166 6.78 -5.60 -7.13
C VAL A 166 5.29 -5.82 -6.93
N ILE A 167 4.82 -5.54 -5.75
CA ILE A 167 3.42 -5.67 -5.35
C ILE A 167 2.90 -4.28 -4.96
N ASP A 168 1.74 -3.91 -5.53
CA ASP A 168 1.04 -2.67 -5.26
C ASP A 168 -0.36 -3.02 -4.74
N TYR A 169 -0.74 -2.51 -3.58
CA TYR A 169 -2.02 -2.76 -2.95
C TYR A 169 -3.08 -1.80 -3.46
N LYS A 170 -4.20 -2.32 -3.96
CA LYS A 170 -5.33 -1.52 -4.47
C LYS A 170 -6.61 -1.84 -3.73
N SER A 171 -7.19 -0.84 -3.08
CA SER A 171 -8.49 -0.96 -2.40
C SER A 171 -9.70 -0.80 -3.32
N GLY A 172 -9.48 -0.45 -4.60
CA GLY A 172 -10.51 -0.26 -5.63
C GLY A 172 -10.44 -1.32 -6.73
N GLY A 173 -11.48 -1.43 -7.58
CA GLY A 173 -11.46 -2.29 -8.76
C GLY A 173 -10.41 -1.83 -9.77
N ALA A 174 -9.25 -2.48 -9.75
CA ALA A 174 -8.25 -2.31 -10.80
C ALA A 174 -8.56 -3.30 -11.94
N HIS A 175 -8.81 -2.80 -13.13
CA HIS A 175 -8.79 -3.62 -14.33
C HIS A 175 -7.35 -3.76 -14.78
N VAL A 176 -6.76 -4.91 -14.48
CA VAL A 176 -5.45 -5.29 -15.03
C VAL A 176 -5.73 -6.01 -16.35
N THR A 177 -5.44 -5.37 -17.47
CA THR A 177 -5.35 -6.06 -18.76
C THR A 177 -3.89 -6.51 -18.93
N ALA A 178 -3.66 -7.81 -18.87
CA ALA A 178 -2.41 -8.37 -19.35
C ALA A 178 -2.34 -8.08 -20.86
N GLN A 179 -1.37 -7.30 -21.29
CA GLN A 179 -0.97 -7.26 -22.70
C GLN A 179 0.14 -8.30 -22.85
N ASP A 180 -0.11 -9.28 -23.75
CA ASP A 180 0.88 -10.30 -24.17
C ASP A 180 2.11 -9.67 -24.84
#